data_0587e0534ff899e7c3d16bfe4a1194c4
#
_entry.id   0587e0534ff899e7c3d16bfe4a1194c4
#
_cell.length_a   1.000
_cell.length_b   1.000
_cell.length_c   1.000
_cell.angle_alpha   90.00
_cell.angle_beta   90.00
_cell.angle_gamma   90.00
#
_symmetry.space_group_name_H-M   'P 1'
#
loop_
_entity.id
_entity.type
_entity.pdbx_description
1 polymer ?
#
loop_
_entity_poly.entity_id
_entity_poly.type
_entity_poly.pdbx_seq_one_letter_code
_entity_poly.pdbx_strand_id
1 'polypeptide(L)'
;MAAHDTAPSSTDLHHPLFGRFYAGVSRWMEAQGMAELRTELLAGLTGRVVEIGAGNGRNFAHYPSTVTEVLAVEPEPYLRTLAARAATTAPIPVTVVAGRAEQLPLPDRSADAAVLCLVLCSLPDRRAALADAGRVLRANGTLRFLEHTIAATPGLRVVQRVADATVWPRIAAGCHTATDPTAAIREAGFEVDQLRPVRFPVARWFTQPGSPHVLGRATKPG
;
A
#
# COMPACT_ATOMS: atom_id res chain seq x y z
N MET A 1 -28.88 29.64 3.44
CA MET A 1 -29.01 28.33 2.73
C MET A 1 -27.65 27.65 2.80
N ALA A 2 -27.45 26.71 3.73
CA ALA A 2 -26.21 26.02 3.92
C ALA A 2 -26.20 24.81 2.95
N ALA A 3 -25.21 24.75 2.06
CA ALA A 3 -24.95 23.58 1.23
C ALA A 3 -24.49 22.44 2.14
N HIS A 4 -25.27 21.38 2.23
CA HIS A 4 -24.85 20.12 2.82
C HIS A 4 -23.82 19.49 1.87
N ASP A 5 -22.58 19.59 2.29
CA ASP A 5 -21.48 18.82 1.70
C ASP A 5 -21.66 17.35 2.15
N THR A 6 -22.29 16.55 1.32
CA THR A 6 -22.43 15.12 1.54
C THR A 6 -21.11 14.45 1.18
N ALA A 7 -20.25 14.27 2.18
CA ALA A 7 -19.12 13.34 2.05
C ALA A 7 -19.62 11.97 1.56
N PRO A 8 -18.94 11.30 0.60
CA PRO A 8 -19.34 9.98 0.13
C PRO A 8 -19.41 9.02 1.33
N SER A 9 -20.54 8.33 1.48
CA SER A 9 -20.78 7.44 2.60
C SER A 9 -19.73 6.33 2.64
N SER A 10 -19.21 6.04 3.82
CA SER A 10 -18.20 4.98 4.09
C SER A 10 -18.68 3.56 3.76
N THR A 11 -19.91 3.38 3.32
CA THR A 11 -20.55 2.09 3.03
C THR A 11 -20.06 1.41 1.77
N ASP A 12 -19.48 2.12 0.80
CA ASP A 12 -19.06 1.54 -0.49
C ASP A 12 -17.77 0.72 -0.43
N LEU A 13 -17.05 0.72 0.69
CA LEU A 13 -15.82 -0.04 0.91
C LEU A 13 -15.95 -1.12 2.00
N HIS A 14 -17.16 -1.40 2.45
CA HIS A 14 -17.42 -2.41 3.46
C HIS A 14 -17.46 -3.82 2.85
N HIS A 15 -16.31 -4.51 2.89
CA HIS A 15 -16.17 -5.89 2.44
C HIS A 15 -15.77 -6.82 3.61
N PRO A 16 -16.65 -7.11 4.58
CA PRO A 16 -16.29 -7.84 5.80
C PRO A 16 -15.81 -9.28 5.54
N LEU A 17 -16.34 -9.94 4.51
CA LEU A 17 -15.87 -11.26 4.09
C LEU A 17 -14.44 -11.20 3.55
N PHE A 18 -14.13 -10.16 2.77
CA PHE A 18 -12.79 -9.93 2.28
C PHE A 18 -11.81 -9.62 3.43
N GLY A 19 -12.16 -8.74 4.36
CA GLY A 19 -11.31 -8.40 5.50
C GLY A 19 -10.90 -9.64 6.31
N ARG A 20 -11.82 -10.57 6.56
CA ARG A 20 -11.55 -11.85 7.22
C ARG A 20 -10.64 -12.77 6.39
N PHE A 21 -10.92 -12.89 5.10
CA PHE A 21 -10.08 -13.65 4.17
C PHE A 21 -8.67 -13.09 4.10
N TYR A 22 -8.54 -11.76 3.90
CA TYR A 22 -7.26 -11.07 3.84
C TYR A 22 -6.45 -11.23 5.14
N ALA A 23 -7.08 -11.17 6.30
CA ALA A 23 -6.41 -11.39 7.58
C ALA A 23 -5.80 -12.80 7.71
N GLY A 24 -6.41 -13.80 7.06
CA GLY A 24 -5.85 -15.15 6.94
C GLY A 24 -4.68 -15.22 5.96
N VAL A 25 -4.90 -14.67 4.75
CA VAL A 25 -3.89 -14.63 3.69
C VAL A 25 -2.65 -13.85 4.12
N SER A 26 -2.82 -12.71 4.78
CA SER A 26 -1.68 -11.90 5.25
C SER A 26 -0.78 -12.66 6.23
N ARG A 27 -1.34 -13.48 7.14
CA ARG A 27 -0.53 -14.33 8.02
C ARG A 27 0.29 -15.37 7.26
N TRP A 28 -0.33 -15.99 6.26
CA TRP A 28 0.39 -16.92 5.39
C TRP A 28 1.51 -16.20 4.62
N MET A 29 1.26 -14.99 4.12
CA MET A 29 2.26 -14.19 3.41
C MET A 29 3.48 -13.88 4.28
N GLU A 30 3.28 -13.54 5.56
CA GLU A 30 4.42 -13.33 6.50
C GLU A 30 5.34 -14.55 6.55
N ALA A 31 4.75 -15.76 6.70
CA ALA A 31 5.51 -17.02 6.72
C ALA A 31 6.19 -17.38 5.38
N GLN A 32 5.88 -16.67 4.28
CA GLN A 32 6.46 -16.89 2.96
C GLN A 32 7.51 -15.84 2.58
N GLY A 33 7.98 -15.02 3.52
CA GLY A 33 9.04 -14.02 3.31
C GLY A 33 8.54 -12.58 3.13
N MET A 34 7.26 -12.29 3.46
CA MET A 34 6.76 -10.90 3.38
C MET A 34 7.30 -10.06 4.53
N ALA A 35 7.58 -10.63 5.70
CA ALA A 35 8.11 -9.93 6.85
C ALA A 35 9.48 -9.27 6.54
N GLU A 36 10.36 -10.00 5.85
CA GLU A 36 11.67 -9.50 5.42
C GLU A 36 11.52 -8.37 4.39
N LEU A 37 10.57 -8.50 3.46
CA LEU A 37 10.28 -7.46 2.47
C LEU A 37 9.72 -6.19 3.12
N ARG A 38 8.89 -6.32 4.18
CA ARG A 38 8.40 -5.17 4.95
C ARG A 38 9.55 -4.49 5.69
N THR A 39 10.43 -5.26 6.32
CA THR A 39 11.62 -4.71 6.99
C THR A 39 12.49 -3.92 6.01
N GLU A 40 12.71 -4.45 4.81
CA GLU A 40 13.46 -3.75 3.76
C GLU A 40 12.72 -2.50 3.26
N LEU A 41 11.39 -2.60 3.02
CA LEU A 41 10.55 -1.48 2.59
C LEU A 41 10.68 -0.28 3.53
N LEU A 42 10.67 -0.55 4.85
CA LEU A 42 10.62 0.48 5.90
C LEU A 42 12.01 0.91 6.40
N ALA A 43 13.06 0.22 5.97
CA ALA A 43 14.42 0.52 6.40
C ALA A 43 14.82 1.98 6.09
N GLY A 44 15.42 2.64 7.09
CA GLY A 44 15.92 4.01 6.97
C GLY A 44 14.84 5.09 6.90
N LEU A 45 13.57 4.76 7.17
CA LEU A 45 12.52 5.77 7.38
C LEU A 45 12.78 6.56 8.67
N THR A 46 12.46 7.84 8.63
CA THR A 46 12.61 8.78 9.76
C THR A 46 11.42 9.72 9.83
N GLY A 47 11.21 10.33 11.00
CA GLY A 47 10.21 11.38 11.17
C GLY A 47 8.77 10.87 11.13
N ARG A 48 7.87 11.69 10.64
CA ARG A 48 6.44 11.43 10.56
C ARG A 48 6.09 10.69 9.27
N VAL A 49 5.45 9.54 9.40
CA VAL A 49 5.09 8.66 8.27
C VAL A 49 3.57 8.58 8.11
N VAL A 50 3.08 8.61 6.88
CA VAL A 50 1.72 8.17 6.54
C VAL A 50 1.78 6.80 5.89
N GLU A 51 1.08 5.82 6.44
CA GLU A 51 0.88 4.51 5.80
C GLU A 51 -0.50 4.48 5.14
N ILE A 52 -0.53 4.34 3.83
CA ILE A 52 -1.73 4.39 2.99
C ILE A 52 -2.20 2.96 2.73
N GLY A 53 -3.42 2.62 3.15
CA GLY A 53 -3.94 1.26 3.05
C GLY A 53 -3.25 0.30 4.02
N ALA A 54 -3.30 0.61 5.31
CA ALA A 54 -2.57 -0.13 6.35
C ALA A 54 -3.04 -1.58 6.54
N GLY A 55 -4.21 -1.94 5.99
CA GLY A 55 -4.77 -3.25 6.13
C GLY A 55 -4.95 -3.65 7.60
N ASN A 56 -4.43 -4.79 7.97
CA ASN A 56 -4.45 -5.28 9.36
C ASN A 56 -3.19 -4.92 10.16
N GLY A 57 -2.41 -3.91 9.73
CA GLY A 57 -1.27 -3.37 10.47
C GLY A 57 0.01 -4.20 10.46
N ARG A 58 0.23 -5.03 9.43
CA ARG A 58 1.41 -5.92 9.35
C ARG A 58 2.74 -5.17 9.27
N ASN A 59 2.76 -3.96 8.76
CA ASN A 59 3.97 -3.14 8.71
C ASN A 59 4.41 -2.62 10.09
N PHE A 60 3.50 -2.49 11.04
CA PHE A 60 3.75 -1.75 12.28
C PHE A 60 4.90 -2.30 13.12
N ALA A 61 5.08 -3.62 13.14
CA ALA A 61 6.18 -4.27 13.86
C ALA A 61 7.57 -4.04 13.21
N HIS A 62 7.61 -3.53 11.97
CA HIS A 62 8.84 -3.39 11.19
C HIS A 62 9.33 -1.95 11.07
N TYR A 63 8.60 -0.97 11.63
CA TYR A 63 9.05 0.43 11.60
C TYR A 63 10.29 0.62 12.45
N PRO A 64 11.33 1.31 11.93
CA PRO A 64 12.53 1.61 12.71
C PRO A 64 12.23 2.68 13.78
N SER A 65 12.99 2.65 14.87
CA SER A 65 12.87 3.61 15.98
C SER A 65 13.16 5.08 15.60
N THR A 66 13.69 5.33 14.43
CA THR A 66 13.89 6.66 13.85
C THR A 66 12.60 7.30 13.34
N VAL A 67 11.52 6.52 13.19
CA VAL A 67 10.17 7.01 12.91
C VAL A 67 9.56 7.53 14.20
N THR A 68 9.09 8.77 14.20
CA THR A 68 8.55 9.43 15.38
C THR A 68 7.07 9.10 15.60
N GLU A 69 6.33 8.94 14.52
CA GLU A 69 4.91 8.54 14.53
C GLU A 69 4.49 8.01 13.16
N VAL A 70 3.48 7.15 13.15
CA VAL A 70 2.79 6.70 11.93
C VAL A 70 1.31 7.05 12.01
N LEU A 71 0.80 7.76 10.99
CA LEU A 71 -0.63 7.82 10.74
C LEU A 71 -1.00 6.75 9.71
N ALA A 72 -1.71 5.72 10.16
CA ALA A 72 -2.11 4.59 9.35
C ALA A 72 -3.56 4.76 8.86
N VAL A 73 -3.73 4.90 7.54
CA VAL A 73 -5.03 5.15 6.91
C VAL A 73 -5.58 3.84 6.35
N GLU A 74 -6.78 3.44 6.79
CA GLU A 74 -7.42 2.20 6.33
C GLU A 74 -8.94 2.41 6.16
N PRO A 75 -9.50 2.23 4.94
CA PRO A 75 -10.92 2.44 4.70
C PRO A 75 -11.81 1.31 5.22
N GLU A 76 -11.32 0.05 5.24
CA GLU A 76 -12.14 -1.11 5.61
C GLU A 76 -12.25 -1.25 7.15
N PRO A 77 -13.47 -1.21 7.75
CA PRO A 77 -13.63 -1.15 9.21
C PRO A 77 -13.08 -2.36 9.97
N TYR A 78 -13.21 -3.57 9.42
CA TYR A 78 -12.71 -4.78 10.09
C TYR A 78 -11.18 -4.81 10.10
N LEU A 79 -10.54 -4.49 8.97
CA LEU A 79 -9.08 -4.41 8.89
C LEU A 79 -8.56 -3.30 9.79
N ARG A 80 -9.23 -2.14 9.82
CA ARG A 80 -8.90 -1.02 10.70
C ARG A 80 -8.97 -1.42 12.18
N THR A 81 -9.95 -2.26 12.58
CA THR A 81 -10.01 -2.79 13.94
C THR A 81 -8.80 -3.69 14.26
N LEU A 82 -8.36 -4.51 13.31
CA LEU A 82 -7.17 -5.34 13.47
C LEU A 82 -5.89 -4.50 13.51
N ALA A 83 -5.80 -3.47 12.65
CA ALA A 83 -4.70 -2.52 12.67
C ALA A 83 -4.61 -1.76 14.00
N ALA A 84 -5.73 -1.31 14.57
CA ALA A 84 -5.76 -0.65 15.88
C ALA A 84 -5.23 -1.58 16.99
N ARG A 85 -5.53 -2.88 16.93
CA ARG A 85 -4.94 -3.87 17.85
C ARG A 85 -3.44 -4.04 17.61
N ALA A 86 -2.99 -4.12 16.36
CA ALA A 86 -1.56 -4.21 16.05
C ALA A 86 -0.78 -2.98 16.50
N ALA A 87 -1.39 -1.80 16.43
CA ALA A 87 -0.80 -0.55 16.90
C ALA A 87 -0.44 -0.56 18.39
N THR A 88 -1.18 -1.30 19.24
CA THR A 88 -0.90 -1.35 20.69
C THR A 88 0.42 -2.04 21.03
N THR A 89 0.98 -2.82 20.11
CA THR A 89 2.25 -3.56 20.29
C THR A 89 3.35 -3.09 19.35
N ALA A 90 3.08 -2.02 18.57
CA ALA A 90 4.07 -1.45 17.67
C ALA A 90 5.24 -0.83 18.46
N PRO A 91 6.48 -0.88 17.92
CA PRO A 91 7.67 -0.31 18.58
C PRO A 91 7.69 1.22 18.58
N ILE A 92 6.81 1.85 17.82
CA ILE A 92 6.67 3.30 17.67
C ILE A 92 5.19 3.70 17.76
N PRO A 93 4.88 4.98 18.05
CA PRO A 93 3.50 5.46 18.09
C PRO A 93 2.79 5.29 16.73
N VAL A 94 1.65 4.60 16.72
CA VAL A 94 0.81 4.41 15.52
C VAL A 94 -0.62 4.84 15.83
N THR A 95 -1.14 5.77 15.03
CA THR A 95 -2.54 6.19 15.07
C THR A 95 -3.26 5.65 13.83
N VAL A 96 -4.30 4.85 14.03
CA VAL A 96 -5.09 4.25 12.94
C VAL A 96 -6.37 5.05 12.73
N VAL A 97 -6.60 5.49 11.50
CA VAL A 97 -7.76 6.34 11.15
C VAL A 97 -8.51 5.79 9.94
N ALA A 98 -9.80 6.12 9.87
CA ALA A 98 -10.58 5.92 8.66
C ALA A 98 -10.16 6.92 7.59
N GLY A 99 -10.03 6.48 6.35
CA GLY A 99 -9.73 7.36 5.23
C GLY A 99 -9.50 6.59 3.95
N ARG A 100 -9.44 7.31 2.83
CA ARG A 100 -9.18 6.77 1.50
C ARG A 100 -7.84 7.28 1.01
N ALA A 101 -7.21 6.52 0.13
CA ALA A 101 -5.93 6.88 -0.48
C ALA A 101 -6.03 8.16 -1.33
N GLU A 102 -7.19 8.38 -1.94
CA GLU A 102 -7.48 9.52 -2.81
C GLU A 102 -7.76 10.82 -2.03
N GLN A 103 -7.95 10.72 -0.70
CA GLN A 103 -8.22 11.86 0.19
C GLN A 103 -7.71 11.52 1.60
N LEU A 104 -6.44 11.73 1.83
CA LEU A 104 -5.79 11.46 3.10
C LEU A 104 -6.17 12.51 4.15
N PRO A 105 -6.49 12.10 5.39
CA PRO A 105 -6.88 13.01 6.47
C PRO A 105 -5.64 13.69 7.09
N LEU A 106 -4.79 14.29 6.26
CA LEU A 106 -3.59 15.03 6.68
C LEU A 106 -3.53 16.38 5.98
N PRO A 107 -2.97 17.40 6.65
CA PRO A 107 -2.62 18.66 6.00
C PRO A 107 -1.55 18.47 4.92
N ASP A 108 -1.47 19.45 4.02
CA ASP A 108 -0.40 19.53 3.03
C ASP A 108 0.97 19.58 3.72
N ARG A 109 1.96 18.94 3.11
CA ARG A 109 3.37 18.99 3.54
C ARG A 109 3.57 18.66 5.03
N SER A 110 2.83 17.69 5.55
CA SER A 110 2.83 17.32 6.98
C SER A 110 3.57 16.02 7.29
N ALA A 111 3.89 15.20 6.27
CA ALA A 111 4.59 13.93 6.43
C ALA A 111 5.98 13.97 5.80
N ASP A 112 6.94 13.31 6.42
CA ASP A 112 8.31 13.12 5.92
C ASP A 112 8.38 11.94 4.94
N ALA A 113 7.55 10.92 5.15
CA ALA A 113 7.44 9.78 4.26
C ALA A 113 6.00 9.28 4.10
N ALA A 114 5.71 8.65 2.95
CA ALA A 114 4.51 7.89 2.67
C ALA A 114 4.89 6.44 2.33
N VAL A 115 4.06 5.48 2.78
CA VAL A 115 4.27 4.05 2.54
C VAL A 115 3.05 3.46 1.86
N LEU A 116 3.29 2.73 0.76
CA LEU A 116 2.31 1.94 0.01
C LEU A 116 2.80 0.48 -0.02
N CYS A 117 2.01 -0.45 0.49
CA CYS A 117 2.37 -1.85 0.54
C CYS A 117 1.21 -2.73 0.07
N LEU A 118 1.24 -3.15 -1.19
CA LEU A 118 0.20 -3.92 -1.87
C LEU A 118 -1.15 -3.16 -1.93
N VAL A 119 -1.10 -1.87 -2.25
CA VAL A 119 -2.25 -0.96 -2.27
C VAL A 119 -2.58 -0.47 -3.67
N LEU A 120 -1.57 0.04 -4.42
CA LEU A 120 -1.80 0.64 -5.75
C LEU A 120 -2.47 -0.33 -6.73
N CYS A 121 -2.19 -1.63 -6.61
CA CYS A 121 -2.79 -2.65 -7.46
C CYS A 121 -4.32 -2.78 -7.28
N SER A 122 -4.87 -2.32 -6.15
CA SER A 122 -6.29 -2.44 -5.79
C SER A 122 -7.05 -1.12 -5.84
N LEU A 123 -6.35 0.00 -6.05
CA LEU A 123 -7.00 1.31 -6.08
C LEU A 123 -7.73 1.56 -7.41
N PRO A 124 -8.96 2.08 -7.36
CA PRO A 124 -9.71 2.46 -8.57
C PRO A 124 -9.08 3.69 -9.23
N ASP A 125 -8.59 4.67 -8.47
CA ASP A 125 -7.92 5.87 -8.98
C ASP A 125 -6.52 6.03 -8.37
N ARG A 126 -5.55 5.36 -8.99
CA ARG A 126 -4.13 5.43 -8.58
C ARG A 126 -3.55 6.83 -8.72
N ARG A 127 -4.02 7.58 -9.74
CA ARG A 127 -3.53 8.93 -10.00
C ARG A 127 -3.94 9.88 -8.88
N ALA A 128 -5.22 9.86 -8.47
CA ALA A 128 -5.70 10.67 -7.35
C ALA A 128 -4.97 10.28 -6.03
N ALA A 129 -4.79 8.99 -5.77
CA ALA A 129 -4.08 8.52 -4.58
C ALA A 129 -2.61 8.98 -4.53
N LEU A 130 -1.89 8.87 -5.65
CA LEU A 130 -0.50 9.33 -5.73
C LEU A 130 -0.39 10.86 -5.68
N ALA A 131 -1.34 11.59 -6.27
CA ALA A 131 -1.41 13.04 -6.15
C ALA A 131 -1.62 13.46 -4.70
N ASP A 132 -2.52 12.79 -3.97
CA ASP A 132 -2.78 13.09 -2.56
C ASP A 132 -1.62 12.67 -1.64
N ALA A 133 -0.95 11.55 -1.91
CA ALA A 133 0.32 11.20 -1.28
C ALA A 133 1.37 12.30 -1.49
N GLY A 134 1.47 12.82 -2.72
CA GLY A 134 2.34 13.97 -3.03
C GLY A 134 1.93 15.24 -2.28
N ARG A 135 0.64 15.52 -2.12
CA ARG A 135 0.14 16.69 -1.38
C ARG A 135 0.60 16.67 0.08
N VAL A 136 0.44 15.52 0.77
CA VAL A 136 0.76 15.42 2.20
C VAL A 136 2.26 15.34 2.49
N LEU A 137 3.07 14.90 1.52
CA LEU A 137 4.53 14.85 1.65
C LEU A 137 5.13 16.25 1.62
N ARG A 138 6.12 16.49 2.47
CA ARG A 138 7.02 17.65 2.41
C ARG A 138 7.84 17.63 1.13
N ALA A 139 8.43 18.78 0.79
CA ALA A 139 9.46 18.83 -0.24
C ALA A 139 10.60 17.86 0.12
N ASN A 140 11.09 17.11 -0.86
CA ASN A 140 12.05 16.02 -0.70
C ASN A 140 11.57 14.87 0.20
N GLY A 141 10.26 14.80 0.50
CA GLY A 141 9.65 13.69 1.22
C GLY A 141 9.73 12.40 0.41
N THR A 142 9.81 11.26 1.11
CA THR A 142 10.06 9.95 0.51
C THR A 142 8.77 9.16 0.36
N LEU A 143 8.56 8.56 -0.81
CA LEU A 143 7.56 7.52 -1.06
C LEU A 143 8.25 6.15 -1.05
N ARG A 144 7.79 5.22 -0.19
CA ARG A 144 8.21 3.81 -0.18
C ARG A 144 7.10 2.94 -0.71
N PHE A 145 7.43 1.99 -1.57
CA PHE A 145 6.41 1.12 -2.15
C PHE A 145 6.89 -0.31 -2.34
N LEU A 146 5.97 -1.26 -2.08
CA LEU A 146 6.08 -2.67 -2.42
C LEU A 146 4.78 -3.07 -3.10
N GLU A 147 4.80 -3.31 -4.42
CA GLU A 147 3.58 -3.44 -5.22
C GLU A 147 3.68 -4.58 -6.24
N HIS A 148 2.54 -5.15 -6.62
CA HIS A 148 2.48 -6.01 -7.80
C HIS A 148 2.93 -5.24 -9.04
N THR A 149 3.64 -5.93 -9.94
CA THR A 149 4.04 -5.35 -11.21
C THR A 149 3.82 -6.31 -12.38
N ILE A 150 3.66 -5.73 -13.57
CA ILE A 150 3.56 -6.52 -14.80
C ILE A 150 4.83 -7.33 -15.02
N ALA A 151 4.67 -8.59 -15.42
CA ALA A 151 5.78 -9.50 -15.64
C ALA A 151 6.69 -9.05 -16.80
N ALA A 152 7.98 -9.30 -16.68
CA ALA A 152 8.94 -9.05 -17.75
C ALA A 152 8.73 -10.00 -18.94
N THR A 153 8.33 -11.25 -18.69
CA THR A 153 8.14 -12.26 -19.75
C THR A 153 6.78 -12.14 -20.43
N PRO A 154 6.71 -12.19 -21.77
CA PRO A 154 5.45 -12.05 -22.51
C PRO A 154 4.40 -13.09 -22.12
N GLY A 155 4.76 -14.35 -21.92
CA GLY A 155 3.84 -15.42 -21.55
C GLY A 155 3.15 -15.16 -20.20
N LEU A 156 3.90 -14.82 -19.16
CA LEU A 156 3.34 -14.52 -17.85
C LEU A 156 2.50 -13.23 -17.88
N ARG A 157 2.88 -12.26 -18.71
CA ARG A 157 2.11 -11.03 -18.92
C ARG A 157 0.71 -11.30 -19.48
N VAL A 158 0.60 -12.23 -20.42
CA VAL A 158 -0.70 -12.70 -20.95
C VAL A 158 -1.51 -13.34 -19.83
N VAL A 159 -0.90 -14.24 -19.05
CA VAL A 159 -1.57 -14.92 -17.91
C VAL A 159 -2.07 -13.90 -16.88
N GLN A 160 -1.27 -12.90 -16.52
CA GLN A 160 -1.67 -11.81 -15.64
C GLN A 160 -2.90 -11.06 -16.17
N ARG A 161 -2.89 -10.66 -17.45
CA ARG A 161 -4.03 -9.95 -18.06
C ARG A 161 -5.31 -10.77 -18.08
N VAL A 162 -5.19 -12.08 -18.37
CA VAL A 162 -6.34 -13.00 -18.32
C VAL A 162 -6.85 -13.15 -16.89
N ALA A 163 -5.97 -13.31 -15.91
CA ALA A 163 -6.34 -13.41 -14.51
C ALA A 163 -7.06 -12.13 -14.03
N ASP A 164 -6.51 -10.96 -14.36
CA ASP A 164 -7.07 -9.64 -14.02
C ASP A 164 -8.43 -9.37 -14.68
N ALA A 165 -8.64 -9.88 -15.90
CA ALA A 165 -9.92 -9.76 -16.60
C ALA A 165 -11.00 -10.73 -16.08
N THR A 166 -10.64 -11.72 -15.29
CA THR A 166 -11.56 -12.81 -14.89
C THR A 166 -11.74 -12.92 -13.38
N VAL A 167 -10.93 -13.75 -12.73
CA VAL A 167 -11.15 -14.17 -11.34
C VAL A 167 -10.38 -13.34 -10.31
N TRP A 168 -9.21 -12.83 -10.69
CA TRP A 168 -8.27 -12.27 -9.74
C TRP A 168 -8.84 -11.07 -8.96
N PRO A 169 -9.42 -10.03 -9.60
CA PRO A 169 -9.97 -8.89 -8.85
C PRO A 169 -11.12 -9.28 -7.91
N ARG A 170 -11.86 -10.34 -8.26
CA ARG A 170 -12.99 -10.81 -7.42
C ARG A 170 -12.54 -11.49 -6.14
N ILE A 171 -11.42 -12.22 -6.17
CA ILE A 171 -10.88 -12.94 -5.00
C ILE A 171 -9.84 -12.14 -4.24
N ALA A 172 -9.22 -11.14 -4.88
CA ALA A 172 -8.15 -10.31 -4.34
C ALA A 172 -8.56 -8.84 -4.15
N ALA A 173 -9.84 -8.58 -3.83
CA ALA A 173 -10.42 -7.26 -3.52
C ALA A 173 -10.02 -6.14 -4.50
N GLY A 174 -10.26 -6.37 -5.76
CA GLY A 174 -9.96 -5.38 -6.79
C GLY A 174 -8.49 -5.32 -7.20
N CYS A 175 -7.61 -6.14 -6.63
CA CYS A 175 -6.21 -6.19 -7.02
C CYS A 175 -6.05 -6.59 -8.49
N HIS A 176 -5.16 -5.90 -9.20
CA HIS A 176 -4.74 -6.22 -10.56
C HIS A 176 -3.23 -6.47 -10.56
N THR A 177 -2.82 -7.60 -11.14
CA THR A 177 -1.41 -8.01 -11.14
C THR A 177 -0.61 -7.47 -12.34
N ALA A 178 -1.29 -7.18 -13.46
CA ALA A 178 -0.70 -6.64 -14.68
C ALA A 178 -0.62 -5.10 -14.66
N THR A 179 -0.13 -4.53 -13.56
CA THR A 179 -0.01 -3.08 -13.37
C THR A 179 1.45 -2.63 -13.49
N ASP A 180 1.67 -1.36 -13.78
CA ASP A 180 2.98 -0.74 -13.70
C ASP A 180 2.95 0.39 -12.65
N PRO A 181 3.19 0.04 -11.37
CA PRO A 181 3.22 1.04 -10.30
C PRO A 181 4.36 2.05 -10.48
N THR A 182 5.48 1.62 -11.09
CA THR A 182 6.63 2.49 -11.31
C THR A 182 6.33 3.60 -12.31
N ALA A 183 5.65 3.26 -13.41
CA ALA A 183 5.19 4.25 -14.37
C ALA A 183 4.20 5.22 -13.72
N ALA A 184 3.19 4.72 -12.99
CA ALA A 184 2.21 5.55 -12.31
C ALA A 184 2.85 6.53 -11.30
N ILE A 185 3.84 6.09 -10.54
CA ILE A 185 4.58 6.92 -9.57
C ILE A 185 5.35 8.04 -10.29
N ARG A 186 6.01 7.71 -11.42
CA ARG A 186 6.70 8.74 -12.24
C ARG A 186 5.73 9.74 -12.87
N GLU A 187 4.61 9.26 -13.42
CA GLU A 187 3.55 10.11 -13.99
C GLU A 187 2.92 11.04 -12.95
N ALA A 188 2.92 10.65 -11.68
CA ALA A 188 2.49 11.50 -10.56
C ALA A 188 3.56 12.52 -10.13
N GLY A 189 4.72 12.60 -10.81
CA GLY A 189 5.76 13.58 -10.59
C GLY A 189 6.80 13.17 -9.53
N PHE A 190 6.83 11.92 -9.09
CA PHE A 190 7.89 11.43 -8.21
C PHE A 190 9.13 11.00 -8.99
N GLU A 191 10.31 11.25 -8.43
CA GLU A 191 11.57 10.74 -8.92
C GLU A 191 11.87 9.37 -8.27
N VAL A 192 11.94 8.31 -9.08
CA VAL A 192 12.20 6.96 -8.58
C VAL A 192 13.71 6.78 -8.42
N ASP A 193 14.18 6.75 -7.17
CA ASP A 193 15.61 6.69 -6.81
C ASP A 193 16.13 5.25 -6.76
N GLN A 194 15.30 4.33 -6.27
CA GLN A 194 15.65 2.92 -6.11
C GLN A 194 14.50 2.05 -6.56
N LEU A 195 14.83 0.98 -7.27
CA LEU A 195 13.86 0.03 -7.78
C LEU A 195 14.48 -1.36 -7.81
N ARG A 196 13.86 -2.32 -7.14
CA ARG A 196 14.28 -3.70 -7.09
C ARG A 196 13.12 -4.63 -7.46
N PRO A 197 13.26 -5.45 -8.52
CA PRO A 197 12.32 -6.52 -8.79
C PRO A 197 12.29 -7.53 -7.64
N VAL A 198 11.09 -7.94 -7.26
CA VAL A 198 10.87 -8.95 -6.22
C VAL A 198 9.98 -10.04 -6.77
N ARG A 199 10.29 -11.28 -6.46
CA ARG A 199 9.41 -12.41 -6.70
C ARG A 199 8.88 -12.92 -5.36
N PHE A 200 7.56 -12.90 -5.22
CA PHE A 200 6.91 -13.39 -4.01
C PHE A 200 5.83 -14.44 -4.35
N PRO A 201 5.66 -15.54 -3.63
CA PRO A 201 6.51 -16.00 -2.53
C PRO A 201 7.93 -16.35 -2.97
N VAL A 202 8.90 -16.08 -2.08
CA VAL A 202 10.34 -16.24 -2.38
C VAL A 202 10.71 -17.70 -2.64
N ALA A 203 10.11 -18.62 -1.88
CA ALA A 203 10.47 -20.05 -1.87
C ALA A 203 9.81 -20.90 -2.97
N ARG A 204 8.90 -20.34 -3.78
CA ARG A 204 8.20 -21.13 -4.79
C ARG A 204 9.01 -21.27 -6.09
N TRP A 205 9.14 -22.50 -6.59
CA TRP A 205 9.85 -22.80 -7.82
C TRP A 205 9.09 -22.41 -9.10
N PHE A 206 7.76 -22.21 -9.02
CA PHE A 206 6.92 -21.75 -10.14
C PHE A 206 6.40 -20.33 -9.93
N THR A 207 6.26 -19.58 -11.00
CA THR A 207 5.79 -18.22 -11.00
C THR A 207 4.28 -18.19 -11.21
N GLN A 208 3.54 -17.51 -10.32
CA GLN A 208 2.10 -17.27 -10.41
C GLN A 208 1.84 -15.84 -10.94
N PRO A 209 0.62 -15.53 -11.43
CA PRO A 209 0.28 -14.16 -11.86
C PRO A 209 0.62 -13.09 -10.82
N GLY A 210 0.35 -13.35 -9.55
CA GLY A 210 0.66 -12.45 -8.43
C GLY A 210 2.11 -12.50 -7.94
N SER A 211 3.02 -13.26 -8.57
CA SER A 211 4.41 -13.38 -8.08
C SER A 211 5.30 -12.17 -8.39
N PRO A 212 5.19 -11.47 -9.54
CA PRO A 212 6.02 -10.31 -9.82
C PRO A 212 5.62 -9.12 -8.94
N HIS A 213 6.60 -8.61 -8.19
CA HIS A 213 6.48 -7.40 -7.39
C HIS A 213 7.66 -6.48 -7.69
N VAL A 214 7.54 -5.27 -7.23
CA VAL A 214 8.60 -4.28 -7.22
C VAL A 214 8.65 -3.61 -5.85
N LEU A 215 9.84 -3.51 -5.29
CA LEU A 215 10.14 -2.75 -4.09
C LEU A 215 10.95 -1.53 -4.48
N GLY A 216 10.54 -0.35 -4.02
CA GLY A 216 11.21 0.86 -4.43
C GLY A 216 11.08 2.03 -3.47
N ARG A 217 11.88 3.03 -3.78
CA ARG A 217 11.87 4.35 -3.19
C ARG A 217 11.75 5.40 -4.27
N ALA A 218 10.93 6.41 -4.00
CA ALA A 218 10.85 7.60 -4.83
C ALA A 218 10.86 8.85 -3.94
N THR A 219 11.32 9.97 -4.49
CA THR A 219 11.37 11.25 -3.80
C THR A 219 10.37 12.20 -4.45
N LYS A 220 9.64 12.97 -3.64
CA LYS A 220 8.87 14.11 -4.11
C LYS A 220 9.82 15.27 -4.40
N PRO A 221 9.88 15.81 -5.62
CA PRO A 221 10.65 17.00 -5.92
C PRO A 221 10.25 18.18 -5.04
N GLY A 222 11.21 19.11 -4.82
CA GLY A 222 11.04 20.29 -3.99
C GLY A 222 10.12 21.35 -4.60
#